data_74fe4bd0e9caaf81be12d17af34120bb
#
_entry.id   74fe4bd0e9caaf81be12d17af34120bb
#
_cell.length_a   1.000
_cell.length_b   1.000
_cell.length_c   1.000
_cell.angle_alpha   90.00
_cell.angle_beta   90.00
_cell.angle_gamma   90.00
#
_symmetry.space_group_name_H-M   'P 1'
#
loop_
_entity.id
_entity.type
_entity.pdbx_description
1 polymer ?
#
loop_
_entity_poly.entity_id
_entity_poly.type
_entity_poly.pdbx_seq_one_letter_code
_entity_poly.pdbx_strand_id
1 'polypeptide(L)'
;MRIVFMGTPDFSVPCLQALIDDGHDVCAVFTQPDKPKGRHGVLTPPPVKELALKYDIPVYQPKTLKTDEAKELFKSLNADLAIVVAYGKILPGEFIHAPKYGCINMHASLLPKLRGAAPIQWSIITGEKRTGVTSMQMDEGLDTGDMLISKSVEIGENETAEELHDRLSSLGSEVMRETIAELQAGNLHPVKQDNEKSTYAPILTKELSKIDWNDTAQHIHDKIRGLYSWPGASGEIDGKVIKIHLSRLAGACSGKPGEIIESGKRLVVSCGDGNAVEILVLQAPGKRAMPVQDFLRGNPIEKGAFFE
;
A
#
# COMPACT_ATOMS: atom_id res chain seq x y z
N MET A 1 -14.49 14.62 -20.07
CA MET A 1 -15.09 15.09 -18.80
C MET A 1 -14.14 16.06 -18.13
N ARG A 2 -14.68 17.00 -17.36
CA ARG A 2 -13.92 17.90 -16.49
C ARG A 2 -13.71 17.24 -15.14
N ILE A 3 -12.44 16.94 -14.78
CA ILE A 3 -12.10 16.09 -13.64
C ILE A 3 -11.17 16.82 -12.68
N VAL A 4 -11.46 16.74 -11.39
CA VAL A 4 -10.49 17.01 -10.33
C VAL A 4 -9.82 15.69 -9.92
N PHE A 5 -8.50 15.67 -9.88
CA PHE A 5 -7.75 14.53 -9.37
C PHE A 5 -7.25 14.80 -7.95
N MET A 6 -7.45 13.85 -7.05
CA MET A 6 -7.01 13.93 -5.65
C MET A 6 -6.11 12.73 -5.33
N GLY A 7 -4.82 12.96 -5.24
CA GLY A 7 -3.84 11.88 -5.01
C GLY A 7 -2.53 12.42 -4.47
N THR A 8 -1.69 11.53 -3.90
CA THR A 8 -0.43 11.98 -3.28
C THR A 8 0.77 11.13 -3.68
N PRO A 9 0.83 9.81 -3.37
CA PRO A 9 2.01 8.98 -3.61
C PRO A 9 2.14 8.55 -5.07
N ASP A 10 3.21 7.85 -5.34
CA ASP A 10 3.51 7.19 -6.61
C ASP A 10 2.41 6.23 -7.07
N PHE A 11 1.74 5.54 -6.15
CA PHE A 11 0.56 4.72 -6.43
C PHE A 11 -0.50 5.43 -7.27
N SER A 12 -0.65 6.74 -7.07
CA SER A 12 -1.68 7.55 -7.74
C SER A 12 -1.24 8.04 -9.13
N VAL A 13 0.05 8.02 -9.42
CA VAL A 13 0.63 8.60 -10.65
C VAL A 13 0.10 7.96 -11.93
N PRO A 14 -0.01 6.62 -12.06
CA PRO A 14 -0.55 6.00 -13.28
C PRO A 14 -2.01 6.39 -13.55
N CYS A 15 -2.82 6.61 -12.51
CA CYS A 15 -4.20 7.07 -12.70
C CYS A 15 -4.26 8.51 -13.23
N LEU A 16 -3.44 9.43 -12.68
CA LEU A 16 -3.37 10.79 -13.21
C LEU A 16 -2.85 10.82 -14.66
N GLN A 17 -1.80 10.05 -14.94
CA GLN A 17 -1.25 9.95 -16.30
C GLN A 17 -2.31 9.42 -17.28
N ALA A 18 -3.07 8.40 -16.87
CA ALA A 18 -4.14 7.83 -17.69
C ALA A 18 -5.23 8.86 -18.03
N LEU A 19 -5.65 9.70 -17.08
CA LEU A 19 -6.61 10.77 -17.35
C LEU A 19 -6.11 11.79 -18.38
N ILE A 20 -4.83 12.13 -18.31
CA ILE A 20 -4.17 13.05 -19.25
C ILE A 20 -4.09 12.42 -20.64
N ASP A 21 -3.61 11.18 -20.73
CA ASP A 21 -3.44 10.45 -21.99
C ASP A 21 -4.77 10.21 -22.72
N ASP A 22 -5.85 10.01 -21.95
CA ASP A 22 -7.20 9.82 -22.48
C ASP A 22 -7.89 11.15 -22.87
N GLY A 23 -7.19 12.28 -22.72
CA GLY A 23 -7.68 13.61 -23.15
C GLY A 23 -8.78 14.18 -22.27
N HIS A 24 -8.87 13.78 -21.01
CA HIS A 24 -9.77 14.42 -20.05
C HIS A 24 -9.29 15.82 -19.66
N ASP A 25 -10.22 16.74 -19.40
CA ASP A 25 -9.90 18.05 -18.82
C ASP A 25 -9.61 17.88 -17.32
N VAL A 26 -8.36 17.58 -16.98
CA VAL A 26 -7.92 17.56 -15.58
C VAL A 26 -7.73 18.98 -15.11
N CYS A 27 -8.81 19.59 -14.61
CA CYS A 27 -8.85 21.02 -14.29
C CYS A 27 -8.05 21.40 -13.03
N ALA A 28 -7.79 20.46 -12.15
CA ALA A 28 -6.99 20.65 -10.93
C ALA A 28 -6.51 19.34 -10.33
N VAL A 29 -5.39 19.41 -9.64
CA VAL A 29 -4.85 18.33 -8.79
C VAL A 29 -4.80 18.78 -7.34
N PHE A 30 -5.36 17.99 -6.45
CA PHE A 30 -5.23 18.14 -5.00
C PHE A 30 -4.26 17.08 -4.46
N THR A 31 -3.26 17.51 -3.70
CA THR A 31 -2.27 16.62 -3.09
C THR A 31 -1.88 17.06 -1.69
N GLN A 32 -1.20 16.21 -0.94
CA GLN A 32 -0.64 16.57 0.36
C GLN A 32 0.46 17.64 0.18
N PRO A 33 0.70 18.49 1.20
CA PRO A 33 1.82 19.42 1.20
C PRO A 33 3.17 18.73 1.00
N ASP A 34 4.12 19.45 0.41
CA ASP A 34 5.51 19.01 0.30
C ASP A 34 6.05 18.63 1.68
N LYS A 35 6.82 17.54 1.76
CA LYS A 35 7.36 17.04 3.02
C LYS A 35 8.88 16.97 2.98
N PRO A 36 9.58 17.22 4.10
CA PRO A 36 11.00 16.96 4.21
C PRO A 36 11.32 15.49 3.92
N LYS A 37 12.27 15.22 3.00
CA LYS A 37 12.73 13.87 2.65
C LYS A 37 14.26 13.77 2.78
N GLY A 38 14.73 12.59 3.15
CA GLY A 38 16.15 12.30 3.31
C GLY A 38 16.78 12.91 4.56
N ARG A 39 18.09 12.64 4.75
CA ARG A 39 18.85 13.06 5.95
C ARG A 39 18.95 14.58 6.12
N HIS A 40 18.87 15.33 5.03
CA HIS A 40 19.00 16.79 5.02
C HIS A 40 17.67 17.53 5.05
N GLY A 41 16.54 16.82 5.14
CA GLY A 41 15.23 17.43 5.26
C GLY A 41 14.83 18.31 4.07
N VAL A 42 15.29 17.99 2.86
CA VAL A 42 14.94 18.75 1.65
C VAL A 42 13.44 18.60 1.38
N LEU A 43 12.74 19.74 1.27
CA LEU A 43 11.32 19.74 0.88
C LEU A 43 11.17 19.09 -0.50
N THR A 44 10.45 17.99 -0.53
CA THR A 44 10.24 17.19 -1.74
C THR A 44 8.76 17.22 -2.08
N PRO A 45 8.40 17.58 -3.32
CA PRO A 45 7.02 17.53 -3.77
C PRO A 45 6.52 16.08 -3.84
N PRO A 46 5.21 15.85 -3.62
CA PRO A 46 4.60 14.55 -3.89
C PRO A 46 4.71 14.17 -5.37
N PRO A 47 4.84 12.87 -5.71
CA PRO A 47 4.94 12.40 -7.10
C PRO A 47 3.81 12.89 -8.01
N VAL A 48 2.59 12.96 -7.50
CA VAL A 48 1.42 13.49 -8.23
C VAL A 48 1.59 14.98 -8.57
N LYS A 49 2.17 15.78 -7.67
CA LYS A 49 2.49 17.20 -7.95
C LYS A 49 3.53 17.33 -9.05
N GLU A 50 4.59 16.51 -8.99
CA GLU A 50 5.63 16.52 -10.01
C GLU A 50 5.06 16.24 -11.42
N LEU A 51 4.14 15.26 -11.50
CA LEU A 51 3.47 14.94 -12.76
C LEU A 51 2.56 16.09 -13.22
N ALA A 52 1.71 16.62 -12.33
CA ALA A 52 0.77 17.69 -12.66
C ALA A 52 1.48 18.93 -13.21
N LEU A 53 2.62 19.31 -12.61
CA LEU A 53 3.41 20.47 -13.06
C LEU A 53 4.03 20.27 -14.46
N LYS A 54 4.33 19.04 -14.89
CA LYS A 54 4.82 18.75 -16.25
C LYS A 54 3.78 19.02 -17.34
N TYR A 55 2.51 19.01 -16.97
CA TYR A 55 1.37 19.22 -17.86
C TYR A 55 0.64 20.55 -17.58
N ASP A 56 1.28 21.46 -16.84
CA ASP A 56 0.73 22.78 -16.48
C ASP A 56 -0.65 22.70 -15.77
N ILE A 57 -0.93 21.60 -15.09
CA ILE A 57 -2.18 21.40 -14.34
C ILE A 57 -2.08 22.14 -12.99
N PRO A 58 -3.07 22.96 -12.62
CA PRO A 58 -3.12 23.65 -11.34
C PRO A 58 -3.05 22.67 -10.15
N VAL A 59 -2.16 22.93 -9.20
CA VAL A 59 -1.95 22.08 -8.01
C VAL A 59 -2.34 22.82 -6.75
N TYR A 60 -3.19 22.21 -5.94
CA TYR A 60 -3.65 22.72 -4.65
C TYR A 60 -3.22 21.78 -3.51
N GLN A 61 -2.64 22.36 -2.46
CA GLN A 61 -2.10 21.62 -1.30
C GLN A 61 -2.69 22.16 0.01
N PRO A 62 -4.02 22.11 0.20
CA PRO A 62 -4.64 22.64 1.41
C PRO A 62 -4.20 21.83 2.64
N LYS A 63 -3.85 22.53 3.72
CA LYS A 63 -3.51 21.88 5.00
C LYS A 63 -4.71 21.11 5.56
N THR A 64 -5.92 21.62 5.35
CA THR A 64 -7.19 21.00 5.70
C THR A 64 -8.25 21.30 4.65
N LEU A 65 -9.21 20.39 4.49
CA LEU A 65 -10.36 20.55 3.59
C LEU A 65 -11.60 21.18 4.33
N LYS A 66 -11.45 21.49 5.62
CA LYS A 66 -12.59 21.95 6.45
C LYS A 66 -12.83 23.45 6.38
N THR A 67 -11.92 24.23 5.78
CA THR A 67 -12.07 25.68 5.67
C THR A 67 -13.02 26.05 4.53
N ASP A 68 -13.71 27.18 4.68
CA ASP A 68 -14.64 27.65 3.65
C ASP A 68 -13.91 28.00 2.36
N GLU A 69 -12.69 28.53 2.44
CA GLU A 69 -11.86 28.83 1.26
C GLU A 69 -11.56 27.55 0.45
N ALA A 70 -11.26 26.43 1.12
CA ALA A 70 -11.00 25.17 0.44
C ALA A 70 -12.28 24.62 -0.22
N LYS A 71 -13.42 24.75 0.43
CA LYS A 71 -14.73 24.34 -0.10
C LYS A 71 -15.16 25.17 -1.28
N GLU A 72 -15.03 26.50 -1.19
CA GLU A 72 -15.35 27.44 -2.28
C GLU A 72 -14.45 27.24 -3.47
N LEU A 73 -13.14 27.09 -3.25
CA LEU A 73 -12.19 26.78 -4.30
C LEU A 73 -12.59 25.50 -5.03
N PHE A 74 -12.87 24.42 -4.29
CA PHE A 74 -13.23 23.13 -4.91
C PHE A 74 -14.53 23.25 -5.74
N LYS A 75 -15.55 23.91 -5.21
CA LYS A 75 -16.82 24.16 -5.91
C LYS A 75 -16.63 25.01 -7.15
N SER A 76 -15.75 26.03 -7.12
CA SER A 76 -15.49 26.93 -8.24
C SER A 76 -14.87 26.24 -9.46
N LEU A 77 -14.26 25.07 -9.26
CA LEU A 77 -13.69 24.26 -10.35
C LEU A 77 -14.76 23.68 -11.28
N ASN A 78 -16.02 23.61 -10.85
CA ASN A 78 -17.16 23.07 -11.62
C ASN A 78 -16.82 21.73 -12.30
N ALA A 79 -16.23 20.81 -11.52
CA ALA A 79 -15.86 19.50 -12.02
C ALA A 79 -17.09 18.61 -12.24
N ASP A 80 -17.05 17.78 -13.28
CA ASP A 80 -18.05 16.73 -13.47
C ASP A 80 -17.85 15.60 -12.47
N LEU A 81 -16.59 15.27 -12.18
CA LEU A 81 -16.18 14.12 -11.37
C LEU A 81 -14.91 14.46 -10.59
N ALA A 82 -14.78 13.90 -9.38
CA ALA A 82 -13.50 13.84 -8.68
C ALA A 82 -13.01 12.40 -8.61
N ILE A 83 -11.77 12.16 -9.05
CA ILE A 83 -11.08 10.87 -8.89
C ILE A 83 -10.14 10.96 -7.71
N VAL A 84 -10.30 10.05 -6.77
CA VAL A 84 -9.52 10.00 -5.52
C VAL A 84 -8.67 8.74 -5.52
N VAL A 85 -7.36 8.87 -5.33
CA VAL A 85 -6.43 7.74 -5.28
C VAL A 85 -5.38 8.03 -4.21
N ALA A 86 -5.43 7.34 -3.09
CA ALA A 86 -4.47 7.49 -1.99
C ALA A 86 -4.17 8.97 -1.62
N TYR A 87 -5.21 9.78 -1.52
CA TYR A 87 -5.05 11.22 -1.21
C TYR A 87 -4.54 11.46 0.21
N GLY A 88 -4.94 10.60 1.16
CA GLY A 88 -4.47 10.64 2.55
C GLY A 88 -5.16 11.68 3.44
N LYS A 89 -6.36 12.13 3.07
CA LYS A 89 -7.26 12.93 3.91
C LYS A 89 -8.69 12.44 3.75
N ILE A 90 -9.45 12.53 4.84
CA ILE A 90 -10.91 12.33 4.81
C ILE A 90 -11.55 13.53 4.10
N LEU A 91 -12.39 13.25 3.12
CA LEU A 91 -13.15 14.26 2.40
C LEU A 91 -14.42 14.62 3.18
N PRO A 92 -14.67 15.91 3.46
CA PRO A 92 -15.96 16.36 3.95
C PRO A 92 -17.08 16.12 2.92
N GLY A 93 -18.32 15.97 3.40
CA GLY A 93 -19.49 15.75 2.55
C GLY A 93 -19.64 16.78 1.43
N GLU A 94 -19.27 18.05 1.70
CA GLU A 94 -19.32 19.12 0.71
C GLU A 94 -18.36 18.91 -0.47
N PHE A 95 -17.25 18.17 -0.28
CA PHE A 95 -16.36 17.75 -1.39
C PHE A 95 -16.93 16.55 -2.13
N ILE A 96 -17.48 15.58 -1.37
CA ILE A 96 -18.02 14.34 -1.94
C ILE A 96 -19.18 14.62 -2.90
N HIS A 97 -20.04 15.57 -2.52
CA HIS A 97 -21.28 15.88 -3.26
C HIS A 97 -21.17 17.08 -4.20
N ALA A 98 -20.02 17.79 -4.28
CA ALA A 98 -19.89 18.96 -5.13
C ALA A 98 -19.81 18.63 -6.64
N PRO A 99 -19.07 17.60 -7.10
CA PRO A 99 -19.04 17.25 -8.50
C PRO A 99 -20.37 16.61 -8.94
N LYS A 100 -20.75 16.81 -10.20
CA LYS A 100 -22.00 16.25 -10.77
C LYS A 100 -22.15 14.74 -10.54
N TYR A 101 -21.06 13.99 -10.70
CA TYR A 101 -21.01 12.53 -10.50
C TYR A 101 -20.35 12.15 -9.17
N GLY A 102 -20.16 13.11 -8.25
CA GLY A 102 -19.55 12.88 -6.94
C GLY A 102 -18.06 12.57 -7.02
N CYS A 103 -17.58 11.84 -6.04
CA CYS A 103 -16.19 11.38 -5.92
C CYS A 103 -16.12 9.85 -6.07
N ILE A 104 -15.20 9.39 -6.91
CA ILE A 104 -14.92 7.96 -7.08
C ILE A 104 -13.50 7.68 -6.57
N ASN A 105 -13.36 6.73 -5.65
CA ASN A 105 -12.09 6.31 -5.10
C ASN A 105 -11.61 4.99 -5.74
N MET A 106 -10.31 4.92 -6.07
CA MET A 106 -9.63 3.67 -6.46
C MET A 106 -9.02 3.04 -5.21
N HIS A 107 -9.73 2.08 -4.62
CA HIS A 107 -9.29 1.39 -3.41
C HIS A 107 -8.50 0.13 -3.75
N ALA A 108 -7.32 -0.04 -3.14
CA ALA A 108 -6.38 -1.12 -3.46
C ALA A 108 -6.72 -2.44 -2.75
N SER A 109 -7.99 -2.84 -2.78
CA SER A 109 -8.47 -4.16 -2.33
C SER A 109 -9.71 -4.59 -3.09
N LEU A 110 -10.11 -5.84 -2.88
CA LEU A 110 -11.42 -6.36 -3.26
C LEU A 110 -12.42 -6.06 -2.13
N LEU A 111 -13.05 -4.87 -2.18
CA LEU A 111 -14.06 -4.50 -1.20
C LEU A 111 -15.19 -5.55 -1.16
N PRO A 112 -15.82 -5.78 0.03
CA PRO A 112 -15.71 -5.02 1.27
C PRO A 112 -14.53 -5.39 2.15
N LYS A 113 -13.64 -6.31 1.75
CA LYS A 113 -12.44 -6.67 2.53
C LYS A 113 -11.40 -5.54 2.51
N LEU A 114 -10.66 -5.43 3.62
CA LEU A 114 -9.49 -4.55 3.75
C LEU A 114 -9.81 -3.07 3.53
N ARG A 115 -10.93 -2.57 4.08
CA ARG A 115 -11.17 -1.13 4.19
C ARG A 115 -10.07 -0.49 5.02
N GLY A 116 -9.69 0.74 4.72
CA GLY A 116 -8.72 1.49 5.51
C GLY A 116 -7.42 1.81 4.80
N ALA A 117 -6.35 2.04 5.57
CA ALA A 117 -5.19 2.78 5.11
C ALA A 117 -4.11 1.95 4.40
N ALA A 118 -4.01 0.64 4.65
CA ALA A 118 -2.90 -0.19 4.15
C ALA A 118 -3.36 -1.52 3.54
N PRO A 119 -4.36 -1.54 2.63
CA PRO A 119 -4.94 -2.78 2.11
C PRO A 119 -3.93 -3.67 1.38
N ILE A 120 -2.94 -3.10 0.70
CA ILE A 120 -1.91 -3.85 -0.04
C ILE A 120 -1.09 -4.71 0.91
N GLN A 121 -0.54 -4.11 1.96
CA GLN A 121 0.28 -4.80 2.95
C GLN A 121 -0.53 -5.85 3.70
N TRP A 122 -1.72 -5.47 4.14
CA TRP A 122 -2.57 -6.38 4.90
C TRP A 122 -3.09 -7.55 4.06
N SER A 123 -3.29 -7.40 2.75
CA SER A 123 -3.64 -8.55 1.90
C SER A 123 -2.57 -9.64 1.92
N ILE A 124 -1.29 -9.25 2.01
CA ILE A 124 -0.18 -10.20 2.13
C ILE A 124 -0.07 -10.75 3.56
N ILE A 125 -0.05 -9.85 4.56
CA ILE A 125 0.14 -10.24 5.98
C ILE A 125 -0.95 -11.22 6.45
N THR A 126 -2.19 -11.05 5.99
CA THR A 126 -3.30 -11.94 6.33
C THR A 126 -3.38 -13.19 5.47
N GLY A 127 -2.43 -13.39 4.54
CA GLY A 127 -2.32 -14.60 3.73
C GLY A 127 -3.38 -14.72 2.63
N GLU A 128 -3.98 -13.60 2.19
CA GLU A 128 -4.91 -13.61 1.06
C GLU A 128 -4.17 -14.12 -0.19
N LYS A 129 -4.81 -14.96 -0.97
CA LYS A 129 -4.23 -15.48 -2.23
C LYS A 129 -4.53 -14.59 -3.42
N ARG A 130 -5.53 -13.73 -3.29
CA ARG A 130 -5.96 -12.77 -4.32
C ARG A 130 -6.29 -11.44 -3.67
N THR A 131 -5.95 -10.39 -4.37
CA THR A 131 -6.37 -9.02 -4.06
C THR A 131 -6.77 -8.31 -5.35
N GLY A 132 -6.91 -6.99 -5.33
CA GLY A 132 -7.25 -6.26 -6.53
C GLY A 132 -7.46 -4.78 -6.28
N VAL A 133 -8.14 -4.14 -7.22
CA VAL A 133 -8.58 -2.74 -7.08
C VAL A 133 -10.08 -2.68 -7.29
N THR A 134 -10.74 -1.93 -6.43
CA THR A 134 -12.17 -1.63 -6.53
C THR A 134 -12.35 -0.12 -6.69
N SER A 135 -13.00 0.32 -7.78
CA SER A 135 -13.56 1.67 -7.82
C SER A 135 -14.84 1.69 -7.01
N MET A 136 -15.00 2.72 -6.16
CA MET A 136 -16.20 2.89 -5.35
C MET A 136 -16.69 4.32 -5.38
N GLN A 137 -18.00 4.52 -5.36
CA GLN A 137 -18.61 5.81 -5.11
C GLN A 137 -18.37 6.19 -3.66
N MET A 138 -17.75 7.33 -3.40
CA MET A 138 -17.46 7.74 -2.02
C MET A 138 -18.72 8.19 -1.29
N ASP A 139 -18.80 7.82 -0.03
CA ASP A 139 -19.74 8.32 0.98
C ASP A 139 -18.96 8.94 2.17
N GLU A 140 -19.64 9.31 3.22
CA GLU A 140 -19.02 9.90 4.41
C GLU A 140 -18.33 8.86 5.32
N GLY A 141 -18.48 7.57 5.03
CA GLY A 141 -17.84 6.49 5.77
C GLY A 141 -16.41 6.21 5.29
N LEU A 142 -15.72 5.36 6.04
CA LEU A 142 -14.39 4.91 5.65
C LEU A 142 -14.48 3.71 4.69
N ASP A 143 -14.31 3.95 3.41
CA ASP A 143 -14.35 2.96 2.34
C ASP A 143 -15.64 2.11 2.34
N THR A 144 -16.79 2.74 2.65
CA THR A 144 -18.10 2.09 2.79
C THR A 144 -19.02 2.27 1.58
N GLY A 145 -18.68 3.16 0.68
CA GLY A 145 -19.49 3.51 -0.48
C GLY A 145 -19.73 2.35 -1.46
N ASP A 146 -20.66 2.52 -2.35
CA ASP A 146 -21.06 1.48 -3.31
C ASP A 146 -19.91 1.12 -4.27
N MET A 147 -19.65 -0.17 -4.44
CA MET A 147 -18.66 -0.69 -5.39
C MET A 147 -19.18 -0.52 -6.82
N LEU A 148 -18.29 -0.08 -7.72
CA LEU A 148 -18.62 0.15 -9.12
C LEU A 148 -18.00 -0.94 -10.00
N ILE A 149 -16.68 -1.00 -10.09
CA ILE A 149 -15.93 -1.99 -10.86
C ILE A 149 -14.81 -2.56 -9.99
N SER A 150 -14.59 -3.87 -10.05
CA SER A 150 -13.49 -4.54 -9.36
C SER A 150 -12.71 -5.44 -10.30
N LYS A 151 -11.39 -5.35 -10.26
CA LYS A 151 -10.49 -6.31 -10.94
C LYS A 151 -9.57 -6.96 -9.93
N SER A 152 -9.35 -8.27 -10.08
CA SER A 152 -8.54 -9.05 -9.16
C SER A 152 -7.25 -9.55 -9.79
N VAL A 153 -6.21 -9.72 -8.96
CA VAL A 153 -4.94 -10.35 -9.29
C VAL A 153 -4.59 -11.40 -8.24
N GLU A 154 -3.85 -12.42 -8.62
CA GLU A 154 -3.26 -13.35 -7.67
C GLU A 154 -2.03 -12.74 -7.02
N ILE A 155 -1.82 -13.03 -5.73
CA ILE A 155 -0.62 -12.63 -4.99
C ILE A 155 0.39 -13.76 -5.11
N GLY A 156 1.58 -13.46 -5.63
CA GLY A 156 2.66 -14.44 -5.76
C GLY A 156 3.16 -14.92 -4.40
N GLU A 157 3.63 -16.18 -4.33
CA GLU A 157 4.08 -16.80 -3.07
C GLU A 157 5.19 -16.02 -2.36
N ASN A 158 6.10 -15.42 -3.10
CA ASN A 158 7.21 -14.63 -2.56
C ASN A 158 7.10 -13.14 -2.92
N GLU A 159 5.97 -12.72 -3.49
CA GLU A 159 5.75 -11.33 -3.89
C GLU A 159 5.72 -10.41 -2.68
N THR A 160 6.49 -9.35 -2.73
CA THR A 160 6.54 -8.32 -1.69
C THR A 160 5.42 -7.30 -1.83
N ALA A 161 5.14 -6.56 -0.76
CA ALA A 161 4.15 -5.48 -0.81
C ALA A 161 4.54 -4.37 -1.81
N GLU A 162 5.82 -4.15 -2.06
CA GLU A 162 6.31 -3.17 -3.03
C GLU A 162 6.03 -3.64 -4.48
N GLU A 163 6.30 -4.90 -4.81
CA GLU A 163 5.99 -5.46 -6.13
C GLU A 163 4.48 -5.51 -6.38
N LEU A 164 3.70 -5.90 -5.38
CA LEU A 164 2.24 -5.91 -5.47
C LEU A 164 1.67 -4.49 -5.62
N HIS A 165 2.25 -3.50 -4.90
CA HIS A 165 1.90 -2.08 -5.02
C HIS A 165 2.00 -1.60 -6.47
N ASP A 166 3.11 -1.90 -7.17
CA ASP A 166 3.33 -1.45 -8.53
C ASP A 166 2.33 -2.08 -9.50
N ARG A 167 2.01 -3.35 -9.30
CA ARG A 167 0.99 -4.05 -10.10
C ARG A 167 -0.40 -3.47 -9.86
N LEU A 168 -0.77 -3.23 -8.60
CA LEU A 168 -2.09 -2.67 -8.26
C LEU A 168 -2.21 -1.20 -8.67
N SER A 169 -1.12 -0.43 -8.65
CA SER A 169 -1.07 0.93 -9.17
C SER A 169 -1.42 0.96 -10.67
N SER A 170 -0.83 0.07 -11.46
CA SER A 170 -1.15 -0.09 -12.89
C SER A 170 -2.60 -0.54 -13.09
N LEU A 171 -3.04 -1.57 -12.35
CA LEU A 171 -4.41 -2.07 -12.40
C LEU A 171 -5.44 -1.00 -12.03
N GLY A 172 -5.09 -0.12 -11.07
CA GLY A 172 -5.91 1.02 -10.67
C GLY A 172 -6.23 1.96 -11.83
N SER A 173 -5.28 2.20 -12.71
CA SER A 173 -5.51 3.02 -13.91
C SER A 173 -6.45 2.35 -14.91
N GLU A 174 -6.38 1.03 -15.05
CA GLU A 174 -7.30 0.27 -15.91
C GLU A 174 -8.74 0.28 -15.36
N VAL A 175 -8.90 0.03 -14.05
CA VAL A 175 -10.21 0.07 -13.38
C VAL A 175 -10.80 1.47 -13.48
N MET A 176 -10.00 2.51 -13.32
CA MET A 176 -10.44 3.89 -13.43
C MET A 176 -10.95 4.20 -14.86
N ARG A 177 -10.19 3.82 -15.90
CA ARG A 177 -10.61 4.02 -17.30
C ARG A 177 -11.95 3.36 -17.61
N GLU A 178 -12.09 2.10 -17.20
CA GLU A 178 -13.34 1.36 -17.37
C GLU A 178 -14.50 2.01 -16.60
N THR A 179 -14.24 2.42 -15.35
CA THR A 179 -15.24 3.11 -14.54
C THR A 179 -15.73 4.41 -15.21
N ILE A 180 -14.82 5.22 -15.74
CA ILE A 180 -15.18 6.48 -16.42
C ILE A 180 -15.94 6.19 -17.72
N ALA A 181 -15.51 5.20 -18.49
CA ALA A 181 -16.21 4.81 -19.74
C ALA A 181 -17.63 4.35 -19.46
N GLU A 182 -17.84 3.46 -18.48
CA GLU A 182 -19.17 2.97 -18.10
C GLU A 182 -20.03 4.08 -17.47
N LEU A 183 -19.43 5.00 -16.72
CA LEU A 183 -20.11 6.19 -16.19
C LEU A 183 -20.65 7.07 -17.34
N GLN A 184 -19.84 7.33 -18.36
CA GLN A 184 -20.22 8.14 -19.51
C GLN A 184 -21.29 7.46 -20.38
N ALA A 185 -21.24 6.13 -20.47
CA ALA A 185 -22.23 5.33 -21.17
C ALA A 185 -23.56 5.18 -20.39
N GLY A 186 -23.58 5.54 -19.10
CA GLY A 186 -24.74 5.34 -18.22
C GLY A 186 -24.97 3.88 -17.83
N ASN A 187 -23.94 3.05 -17.91
CA ASN A 187 -24.01 1.60 -17.67
C ASN A 187 -23.45 1.16 -16.30
N LEU A 188 -23.05 2.09 -15.44
CA LEU A 188 -22.61 1.74 -14.10
C LEU A 188 -23.76 1.18 -13.26
N HIS A 189 -23.50 0.06 -12.60
CA HIS A 189 -24.43 -0.60 -11.68
C HIS A 189 -23.80 -0.65 -10.29
N PRO A 190 -23.98 0.39 -9.45
CA PRO A 190 -23.43 0.42 -8.10
C PRO A 190 -23.95 -0.73 -7.25
N VAL A 191 -23.06 -1.43 -6.56
CA VAL A 191 -23.37 -2.55 -5.69
C VAL A 191 -23.05 -2.19 -4.25
N LYS A 192 -24.03 -2.24 -3.37
CA LYS A 192 -23.83 -1.98 -1.93
C LYS A 192 -22.90 -3.01 -1.33
N GLN A 193 -22.00 -2.53 -0.48
CA GLN A 193 -21.10 -3.40 0.25
C GLN A 193 -21.85 -4.18 1.35
N ASP A 194 -21.54 -5.46 1.49
CA ASP A 194 -21.97 -6.30 2.61
C ASP A 194 -21.05 -6.04 3.81
N ASN A 195 -21.54 -5.30 4.79
CA ASN A 195 -20.76 -4.93 5.96
C ASN A 195 -20.34 -6.13 6.84
N GLU A 196 -21.09 -7.25 6.79
CA GLU A 196 -20.73 -8.46 7.55
C GLU A 196 -19.48 -9.14 6.98
N LYS A 197 -19.15 -8.90 5.70
CA LYS A 197 -17.95 -9.42 5.03
C LYS A 197 -16.78 -8.43 5.08
N SER A 198 -16.95 -7.27 5.68
CA SER A 198 -15.90 -6.27 5.74
C SER A 198 -14.80 -6.67 6.69
N THR A 199 -13.56 -6.37 6.31
CA THR A 199 -12.39 -6.43 7.19
C THR A 199 -11.66 -5.09 7.13
N TYR A 200 -10.82 -4.83 8.14
CA TYR A 200 -10.13 -3.55 8.27
C TYR A 200 -8.62 -3.72 8.09
N ALA A 201 -8.01 -2.82 7.35
CA ALA A 201 -6.58 -2.72 7.08
C ALA A 201 -6.01 -1.45 7.73
N PRO A 202 -5.62 -1.50 9.01
CA PRO A 202 -5.15 -0.33 9.75
C PRO A 202 -3.85 0.20 9.15
N ILE A 203 -3.54 1.45 9.51
CA ILE A 203 -2.25 2.05 9.18
C ILE A 203 -1.12 1.20 9.77
N LEU A 204 -0.04 1.01 9.01
CA LEU A 204 1.13 0.31 9.51
C LEU A 204 1.85 1.15 10.58
N THR A 205 2.39 0.47 11.57
CA THR A 205 3.19 1.10 12.63
C THR A 205 4.52 0.38 12.79
N LYS A 206 5.49 1.01 13.48
CA LYS A 206 6.80 0.40 13.70
C LYS A 206 6.74 -0.82 14.61
N GLU A 207 5.77 -0.87 15.49
CA GLU A 207 5.54 -1.96 16.44
C GLU A 207 5.23 -3.28 15.72
N LEU A 208 4.66 -3.21 14.51
CA LEU A 208 4.42 -4.39 13.67
C LEU A 208 5.72 -5.08 13.21
N SER A 209 6.86 -4.39 13.28
CA SER A 209 8.15 -4.93 12.78
C SER A 209 8.60 -6.20 13.50
N LYS A 210 8.35 -6.34 14.80
CA LYS A 210 8.85 -7.48 15.58
C LYS A 210 8.19 -8.77 15.10
N ILE A 211 9.01 -9.76 14.73
CA ILE A 211 8.56 -11.10 14.39
C ILE A 211 8.29 -11.87 15.69
N ASP A 212 7.17 -12.58 15.75
CA ASP A 212 6.92 -13.61 16.74
C ASP A 212 7.26 -14.97 16.13
N TRP A 213 8.37 -15.55 16.54
CA TRP A 213 8.83 -16.84 16.01
C TRP A 213 7.96 -18.03 16.46
N ASN A 214 7.05 -17.85 17.43
CA ASN A 214 6.06 -18.87 17.80
C ASN A 214 4.94 -19.01 16.77
N ASP A 215 4.87 -18.10 15.82
CA ASP A 215 3.90 -18.15 14.74
C ASP A 215 4.28 -19.18 13.67
N THR A 216 3.38 -19.41 12.70
CA THR A 216 3.65 -20.34 11.59
C THR A 216 4.71 -19.79 10.64
N ALA A 217 5.46 -20.65 10.00
CA ALA A 217 6.44 -20.24 8.97
C ALA A 217 5.78 -19.45 7.85
N GLN A 218 4.56 -19.81 7.45
CA GLN A 218 3.80 -19.08 6.43
C GLN A 218 3.48 -17.66 6.90
N HIS A 219 2.96 -17.49 8.11
CA HIS A 219 2.59 -16.15 8.60
C HIS A 219 3.82 -15.27 8.82
N ILE A 220 4.94 -15.82 9.30
CA ILE A 220 6.21 -15.10 9.43
C ILE A 220 6.71 -14.67 8.04
N HIS A 221 6.69 -15.56 7.05
CA HIS A 221 7.06 -15.24 5.68
C HIS A 221 6.17 -14.14 5.09
N ASP A 222 4.85 -14.26 5.26
CA ASP A 222 3.88 -13.28 4.79
C ASP A 222 4.07 -11.92 5.48
N LYS A 223 4.37 -11.92 6.79
CA LYS A 223 4.72 -10.70 7.53
C LYS A 223 5.98 -10.02 6.99
N ILE A 224 7.04 -10.78 6.72
CA ILE A 224 8.29 -10.25 6.19
C ILE A 224 8.05 -9.57 4.84
N ARG A 225 7.42 -10.24 3.90
CA ARG A 225 7.17 -9.72 2.56
C ARG A 225 6.08 -8.64 2.52
N GLY A 226 5.08 -8.72 3.41
CA GLY A 226 4.01 -7.73 3.53
C GLY A 226 4.45 -6.42 4.17
N LEU A 227 5.45 -6.43 5.04
CA LEU A 227 6.05 -5.24 5.65
C LEU A 227 7.24 -4.66 4.84
N TYR A 228 7.62 -5.27 3.74
CA TYR A 228 8.64 -4.74 2.84
C TYR A 228 8.08 -3.55 2.05
N SER A 229 8.74 -2.41 1.93
CA SER A 229 10.02 -1.99 2.46
C SER A 229 9.90 -1.24 3.81
N TRP A 230 8.69 -0.89 4.21
CA TRP A 230 8.39 -0.17 5.46
C TRP A 230 7.19 -0.79 6.18
N PRO A 231 7.24 -0.93 7.50
CA PRO A 231 8.32 -0.62 8.42
C PRO A 231 9.51 -1.62 8.36
N GLY A 232 9.35 -2.73 7.66
CA GLY A 232 10.27 -3.85 7.59
C GLY A 232 10.14 -4.77 8.80
N ALA A 233 10.18 -6.09 8.59
CA ALA A 233 10.18 -7.06 9.69
C ALA A 233 11.55 -7.09 10.39
N SER A 234 11.58 -7.48 11.67
CA SER A 234 12.82 -7.56 12.45
C SER A 234 12.75 -8.64 13.52
N GLY A 235 13.91 -9.19 13.84
CA GLY A 235 14.14 -10.03 15.03
C GLY A 235 15.37 -9.54 15.76
N GLU A 236 15.54 -9.97 17.01
CA GLU A 236 16.71 -9.64 17.82
C GLU A 236 17.61 -10.88 17.97
N ILE A 237 18.92 -10.69 17.85
CA ILE A 237 19.93 -11.72 18.10
C ILE A 237 21.13 -11.08 18.79
N ASP A 238 21.60 -11.67 19.88
CA ASP A 238 22.70 -11.15 20.70
C ASP A 238 22.52 -9.66 21.09
N GLY A 239 21.29 -9.25 21.45
CA GLY A 239 20.94 -7.88 21.80
C GLY A 239 20.97 -6.90 20.63
N LYS A 240 21.02 -7.36 19.38
CA LYS A 240 21.01 -6.52 18.18
C LYS A 240 19.75 -6.76 17.37
N VAL A 241 19.03 -5.69 17.07
CA VAL A 241 17.86 -5.73 16.18
C VAL A 241 18.33 -5.84 14.73
N ILE A 242 18.01 -6.93 14.08
CA ILE A 242 18.31 -7.20 12.67
C ILE A 242 17.01 -7.08 11.87
N LYS A 243 17.01 -6.23 10.84
CA LYS A 243 15.89 -6.20 9.88
C LYS A 243 15.99 -7.36 8.91
N ILE A 244 14.85 -7.98 8.64
CA ILE A 244 14.71 -9.09 7.70
C ILE A 244 13.86 -8.59 6.54
N HIS A 245 14.47 -8.53 5.36
CA HIS A 245 13.85 -7.94 4.18
C HIS A 245 13.20 -8.98 3.28
N LEU A 246 13.89 -10.10 3.05
CA LEU A 246 13.40 -11.17 2.19
C LEU A 246 13.60 -12.52 2.85
N SER A 247 12.65 -13.41 2.64
CA SER A 247 12.67 -14.80 3.12
C SER A 247 11.99 -15.71 2.12
N ARG A 248 12.08 -17.01 2.37
CA ARG A 248 11.25 -18.05 1.73
C ARG A 248 10.97 -19.18 2.71
N LEU A 249 9.96 -19.96 2.42
CA LEU A 249 9.66 -21.16 3.21
C LEU A 249 10.78 -22.20 3.02
N ALA A 250 11.18 -22.85 4.09
CA ALA A 250 12.27 -23.84 4.09
C ALA A 250 11.81 -25.27 4.42
N GLY A 251 10.50 -25.46 4.67
CA GLY A 251 9.91 -26.76 4.95
C GLY A 251 10.00 -27.18 6.42
N ALA A 252 9.72 -28.47 6.70
CA ALA A 252 9.66 -29.02 8.05
C ALA A 252 11.03 -29.06 8.73
N CYS A 253 11.04 -28.82 10.03
CA CYS A 253 12.24 -28.85 10.87
C CYS A 253 11.91 -29.36 12.29
N SER A 254 12.97 -29.58 13.11
CA SER A 254 12.85 -30.04 14.48
C SER A 254 13.39 -29.06 15.53
N GLY A 255 13.67 -27.82 15.14
CA GLY A 255 14.15 -26.76 16.04
C GLY A 255 13.04 -26.17 16.92
N LYS A 256 13.42 -25.48 17.98
CA LYS A 256 12.50 -24.65 18.76
C LYS A 256 12.20 -23.34 18.01
N PRO A 257 11.05 -22.69 18.25
CA PRO A 257 10.75 -21.39 17.65
C PRO A 257 11.89 -20.37 17.87
N GLY A 258 12.32 -19.71 16.81
CA GLY A 258 13.46 -18.77 16.81
C GLY A 258 14.84 -19.41 16.71
N GLU A 259 14.97 -20.73 16.85
CA GLU A 259 16.26 -21.43 16.77
C GLU A 259 16.82 -21.39 15.34
N ILE A 260 18.07 -21.03 15.22
CA ILE A 260 18.82 -21.07 13.95
C ILE A 260 19.29 -22.51 13.72
N ILE A 261 18.60 -23.21 12.84
CA ILE A 261 18.84 -24.63 12.54
C ILE A 261 19.87 -24.85 11.44
N GLU A 262 20.15 -23.84 10.63
CA GLU A 262 21.21 -23.82 9.62
C GLU A 262 21.83 -22.43 9.56
N SER A 263 23.18 -22.37 9.52
CA SER A 263 23.94 -21.15 9.35
C SER A 263 25.19 -21.40 8.49
N GLY A 264 25.69 -20.34 7.83
CA GLY A 264 26.85 -20.39 6.94
C GLY A 264 26.49 -20.05 5.48
N LYS A 265 26.10 -21.03 4.67
CA LYS A 265 25.62 -20.75 3.30
C LYS A 265 24.17 -20.28 3.27
N ARG A 266 23.37 -20.74 4.19
CA ARG A 266 21.96 -20.35 4.39
C ARG A 266 21.77 -19.94 5.84
N LEU A 267 20.76 -19.15 6.09
CA LEU A 267 20.31 -18.84 7.45
C LEU A 267 18.85 -19.28 7.56
N VAL A 268 18.63 -20.39 8.27
CA VAL A 268 17.30 -21.00 8.40
C VAL A 268 16.89 -20.96 9.85
N VAL A 269 15.69 -20.45 10.12
CA VAL A 269 15.14 -20.23 11.44
C VAL A 269 13.88 -21.06 11.60
N SER A 270 13.78 -21.81 12.68
CA SER A 270 12.63 -22.61 13.04
C SER A 270 11.46 -21.75 13.51
N CYS A 271 10.24 -22.13 13.17
CA CYS A 271 9.00 -21.47 13.53
C CYS A 271 8.12 -22.33 14.43
N GLY A 272 7.02 -21.76 14.95
CA GLY A 272 6.19 -22.42 15.97
C GLY A 272 5.39 -23.62 15.48
N ASP A 273 5.21 -23.75 14.16
CA ASP A 273 4.44 -24.86 13.55
C ASP A 273 5.30 -26.07 13.12
N GLY A 274 6.58 -26.11 13.53
CA GLY A 274 7.50 -27.17 13.13
C GLY A 274 7.99 -27.05 11.67
N ASN A 275 7.79 -25.92 11.04
CA ASN A 275 8.39 -25.54 9.78
C ASN A 275 9.45 -24.45 9.99
N ALA A 276 10.14 -24.06 8.94
CA ALA A 276 11.21 -23.07 8.99
C ALA A 276 11.09 -22.03 7.88
N VAL A 277 11.71 -20.89 8.14
CA VAL A 277 11.88 -19.80 7.17
C VAL A 277 13.37 -19.62 6.88
N GLU A 278 13.75 -19.60 5.61
CA GLU A 278 15.09 -19.19 5.17
C GLU A 278 15.13 -17.68 4.98
N ILE A 279 16.04 -17.01 5.66
CA ILE A 279 16.31 -15.57 5.48
C ILE A 279 17.25 -15.40 4.30
N LEU A 280 16.86 -14.52 3.35
CA LEU A 280 17.62 -14.29 2.12
C LEU A 280 18.37 -12.95 2.16
N VAL A 281 17.71 -11.90 2.67
CA VAL A 281 18.27 -10.54 2.75
C VAL A 281 17.98 -9.98 4.13
N LEU A 282 19.01 -9.45 4.77
CA LEU A 282 18.90 -8.82 6.07
C LEU A 282 19.71 -7.52 6.16
N GLN A 283 19.50 -6.77 7.24
CA GLN A 283 20.17 -5.51 7.48
C GLN A 283 20.51 -5.36 8.96
N ALA A 284 21.80 -5.26 9.26
CA ALA A 284 22.29 -4.91 10.61
C ALA A 284 22.06 -3.43 10.91
N PRO A 285 22.03 -3.03 12.20
CA PRO A 285 21.90 -1.64 12.60
C PRO A 285 22.97 -0.73 11.93
N GLY A 286 22.52 0.34 11.31
CA GLY A 286 23.40 1.31 10.65
C GLY A 286 24.10 0.84 9.37
N LYS A 287 23.81 -0.37 8.89
CA LYS A 287 24.35 -0.91 7.63
C LYS A 287 23.31 -0.87 6.50
N ARG A 288 23.73 -1.24 5.30
CA ARG A 288 22.82 -1.47 4.15
C ARG A 288 22.28 -2.90 4.21
N ALA A 289 21.09 -3.11 3.62
CA ALA A 289 20.58 -4.44 3.35
C ALA A 289 21.56 -5.20 2.42
N MET A 290 21.76 -6.49 2.70
CA MET A 290 22.65 -7.34 1.94
C MET A 290 22.17 -8.80 1.95
N PRO A 291 22.58 -9.62 0.95
CA PRO A 291 22.36 -11.06 0.98
C PRO A 291 22.93 -11.68 2.26
N VAL A 292 22.21 -12.68 2.78
CA VAL A 292 22.59 -13.32 4.04
C VAL A 292 24.00 -13.92 4.01
N GLN A 293 24.44 -14.45 2.87
CA GLN A 293 25.78 -15.01 2.72
C GLN A 293 26.91 -13.96 2.92
N ASP A 294 26.67 -12.73 2.42
CA ASP A 294 27.63 -11.65 2.59
C ASP A 294 27.68 -11.15 4.03
N PHE A 295 26.51 -11.12 4.67
CA PHE A 295 26.42 -10.77 6.09
C PHE A 295 27.17 -11.76 6.99
N LEU A 296 26.95 -13.06 6.80
CA LEU A 296 27.52 -14.12 7.62
C LEU A 296 29.06 -14.23 7.50
N ARG A 297 29.66 -13.79 6.39
CA ARG A 297 31.14 -13.71 6.26
C ARG A 297 31.79 -12.78 7.29
N GLY A 298 31.12 -11.68 7.61
CA GLY A 298 31.63 -10.70 8.56
C GLY A 298 30.99 -10.74 9.95
N ASN A 299 29.88 -11.47 10.10
CA ASN A 299 29.09 -11.60 11.31
C ASN A 299 28.63 -13.06 11.46
N PRO A 300 29.52 -13.97 11.83
CA PRO A 300 29.11 -15.36 11.98
C PRO A 300 28.03 -15.49 13.04
N ILE A 301 26.98 -16.19 12.70
CA ILE A 301 25.91 -16.59 13.62
C ILE A 301 26.02 -18.10 13.79
N GLU A 302 26.04 -18.58 15.02
CA GLU A 302 26.20 -20.00 15.29
C GLU A 302 24.86 -20.72 15.12
N LYS A 303 24.91 -21.96 14.61
CA LYS A 303 23.78 -22.88 14.67
C LYS A 303 23.41 -23.13 16.14
N GLY A 304 22.11 -23.10 16.45
CA GLY A 304 21.60 -23.23 17.82
C GLY A 304 21.46 -21.89 18.55
N ALA A 305 21.92 -20.76 17.97
CA ALA A 305 21.55 -19.43 18.46
C ALA A 305 20.06 -19.15 18.19
N PHE A 306 19.51 -18.15 18.86
CA PHE A 306 18.08 -17.81 18.78
C PHE A 306 17.87 -16.38 18.31
N PHE A 307 16.89 -16.21 17.44
CA PHE A 307 16.20 -14.93 17.26
C PHE A 307 15.08 -14.80 18.31
N GLU A 308 14.99 -13.59 18.91
CA GLU A 308 13.97 -13.19 19.86
C GLU A 308 12.95 -12.22 19.25
#